data_aa6d242739ed478836401bbaed44435f
#
_entry.id   aa6d242739ed478836401bbaed44435f
#
_cell.length_a   1.000
_cell.length_b   1.000
_cell.length_c   1.000
_cell.angle_alpha   90.00
_cell.angle_beta   90.00
_cell.angle_gamma   90.00
#
_symmetry.space_group_name_H-M   'P 1'
#
loop_
_entity.id
_entity.type
_entity.pdbx_description
1 polymer ?
#
loop_
_entity_poly.entity_id
_entity_poly.type
_entity_poly.pdbx_seq_one_letter_code
_entity_poly.pdbx_strand_id
1 'polypeptide(L)'
;RFNWFLYSQNSEFDYHMTDDLGRMVLNPDVNVRSRGVMEKCSMCLQMTQATILKAKREGRAIKDGEFQTACSNACSTGAMVFGDVNDTEAKVAKLAADDRMYHLLEHVGTKPNVIYHVKVRNT
;
A
#
# COMPACT_ATOMS: atom_id res chain seq x y z
N ARG A 1 10.56 1.57 2.90
CA ARG A 1 11.32 2.15 4.02
C ARG A 1 12.09 1.06 4.73
N PHE A 2 13.37 1.27 4.94
CA PHE A 2 14.24 0.37 5.71
C PHE A 2 14.49 0.96 7.10
N ASN A 3 14.29 0.16 8.16
CA ASN A 3 14.48 0.60 9.54
C ASN A 3 15.96 0.41 9.95
N TRP A 4 16.74 1.49 9.92
CA TRP A 4 18.17 1.47 10.23
C TRP A 4 18.47 1.38 11.73
N PHE A 5 17.57 1.91 12.57
CA PHE A 5 17.79 2.04 14.01
C PHE A 5 16.86 1.13 14.80
N LEU A 6 17.32 0.70 15.94
CA LEU A 6 16.44 0.30 17.02
C LEU A 6 16.08 1.58 17.78
N TYR A 7 14.98 2.19 17.42
CA TYR A 7 14.58 3.53 17.87
C TYR A 7 14.53 3.66 19.40
N SER A 8 14.00 2.64 20.08
CA SER A 8 13.87 2.61 21.54
C SER A 8 15.18 2.44 22.32
N GLN A 9 16.31 2.24 21.66
CA GLN A 9 17.62 2.11 22.30
C GLN A 9 18.61 3.21 21.89
N ASN A 10 18.18 4.18 21.10
CA ASN A 10 19.03 5.29 20.69
C ASN A 10 18.77 6.50 21.59
N SER A 11 19.72 6.85 22.44
CA SER A 11 19.61 7.96 23.41
C SER A 11 19.35 9.32 22.76
N GLU A 12 19.77 9.53 21.51
CA GLU A 12 19.50 10.76 20.78
C GLU A 12 18.04 10.89 20.33
N PHE A 13 17.33 9.76 20.18
CA PHE A 13 15.93 9.69 19.75
C PHE A 13 15.00 9.14 20.82
N ASP A 14 15.49 8.98 22.04
CA ASP A 14 14.74 8.31 23.11
C ASP A 14 13.49 9.11 23.52
N TYR A 15 13.53 10.44 23.49
CA TYR A 15 12.40 11.31 23.84
C TYR A 15 11.55 10.79 25.01
N HIS A 16 12.18 10.26 26.05
CA HIS A 16 11.52 9.64 27.20
C HIS A 16 10.70 8.38 26.88
N MET A 17 10.99 7.69 25.80
CA MET A 17 10.29 6.45 25.45
C MET A 17 10.54 5.29 26.42
N THR A 18 11.57 5.42 27.26
CA THR A 18 11.95 4.41 28.26
C THR A 18 11.32 4.64 29.63
N ASP A 19 10.80 5.82 29.92
CA ASP A 19 10.08 6.09 31.17
C ASP A 19 8.56 5.93 31.00
N ASP A 20 7.87 5.65 32.10
CA ASP A 20 6.43 5.36 32.06
C ASP A 20 5.59 6.61 31.70
N LEU A 21 6.01 7.79 32.11
CA LEU A 21 5.29 9.03 31.77
C LEU A 21 5.46 9.38 30.28
N GLY A 22 6.67 9.21 29.75
CA GLY A 22 6.93 9.41 28.33
C GLY A 22 6.13 8.45 27.46
N ARG A 23 5.98 7.20 27.88
CA ARG A 23 5.17 6.20 27.19
C ARG A 23 3.68 6.54 27.12
N MET A 24 3.16 7.26 28.08
CA MET A 24 1.74 7.67 28.12
C MET A 24 1.33 8.58 26.97
N VAL A 25 2.27 9.30 26.34
CA VAL A 25 1.99 10.17 25.17
C VAL A 25 2.10 9.43 23.84
N LEU A 26 2.60 8.19 23.85
CA LEU A 26 2.75 7.39 22.63
C LEU A 26 1.41 6.74 22.27
N ASN A 27 1.14 6.66 20.97
CA ASN A 27 -0.03 5.92 20.50
C ASN A 27 0.19 4.41 20.71
N PRO A 28 -0.61 3.73 21.55
CA PRO A 28 -0.46 2.31 21.85
C PRO A 28 -0.73 1.40 20.64
N ASP A 29 -1.43 1.90 19.62
CA ASP A 29 -1.75 1.15 18.40
C ASP A 29 -0.57 1.12 17.41
N VAL A 30 0.47 1.93 17.65
CA VAL A 30 1.67 1.95 16.81
C VAL A 30 2.72 1.00 17.36
N ASN A 31 3.03 -0.02 16.61
CA ASN A 31 4.09 -0.98 16.94
C ASN A 31 5.44 -0.49 16.41
N VAL A 32 6.46 -0.40 17.28
CA VAL A 32 7.83 -0.06 16.85
C VAL A 32 8.45 -1.27 16.20
N ARG A 33 8.81 -1.13 14.91
CA ARG A 33 9.40 -2.21 14.13
C ARG A 33 10.87 -2.39 14.46
N SER A 34 11.36 -3.62 14.33
CA SER A 34 12.75 -3.96 14.61
C SER A 34 13.70 -3.36 13.59
N ARG A 35 14.94 -3.13 14.02
CA ARG A 35 16.04 -2.76 13.12
C ARG A 35 16.20 -3.80 12.01
N GLY A 36 16.46 -3.36 10.79
CA GLY A 36 16.69 -4.22 9.63
C GLY A 36 15.42 -4.71 8.93
N VAL A 37 14.24 -4.35 9.44
CA VAL A 37 12.97 -4.73 8.83
C VAL A 37 12.58 -3.73 7.75
N MET A 38 12.30 -4.22 6.56
CA MET A 38 11.76 -3.43 5.45
C MET A 38 10.26 -3.24 5.61
N GLU A 39 9.80 -1.99 5.57
CA GLU A 39 8.39 -1.65 5.54
C GLU A 39 8.00 -1.13 4.17
N LYS A 40 6.92 -1.63 3.63
CA LYS A 40 6.36 -1.22 2.34
C LYS A 40 4.84 -1.15 2.39
N CYS A 41 4.25 -0.59 1.36
CA CYS A 41 2.80 -0.60 1.20
C CYS A 41 2.27 -2.05 1.13
N SER A 42 1.25 -2.34 1.93
CA SER A 42 0.52 -3.63 1.94
C SER A 42 -0.75 -3.60 1.07
N MET A 43 -1.00 -2.51 0.34
CA MET A 43 -2.22 -2.28 -0.45
C MET A 43 -3.51 -2.45 0.37
N CYS A 44 -3.51 -1.90 1.60
CA CYS A 44 -4.63 -1.98 2.53
C CYS A 44 -5.09 -3.42 2.79
N LEU A 45 -4.16 -4.30 3.13
CA LEU A 45 -4.38 -5.74 3.29
C LEU A 45 -5.60 -6.07 4.15
N GLN A 46 -5.80 -5.36 5.27
CA GLN A 46 -6.92 -5.59 6.18
C GLN A 46 -8.28 -5.37 5.48
N MET A 47 -8.40 -4.30 4.70
CA MET A 47 -9.63 -3.98 3.96
C MET A 47 -9.86 -4.98 2.81
N THR A 48 -8.79 -5.36 2.11
CA THR A 48 -8.83 -6.40 1.07
C THR A 48 -9.35 -7.71 1.65
N GLN A 49 -8.80 -8.16 2.78
CA GLN A 49 -9.23 -9.40 3.43
C GLN A 49 -10.68 -9.31 3.94
N ALA A 50 -11.10 -8.17 4.47
CA ALA A 50 -12.48 -7.97 4.90
C ALA A 50 -13.46 -8.13 3.72
N THR A 51 -13.13 -7.58 2.55
CA THR A 51 -13.93 -7.71 1.33
C THR A 51 -13.98 -9.16 0.82
N ILE A 52 -12.84 -9.86 0.81
CA ILE A 52 -12.74 -11.27 0.43
C ILE A 52 -13.63 -12.12 1.36
N LEU A 53 -13.54 -11.91 2.67
CA LEU A 53 -14.34 -12.66 3.64
C LEU A 53 -15.84 -12.40 3.49
N LYS A 54 -16.24 -11.15 3.21
CA LYS A 54 -17.62 -10.80 2.94
C LYS A 54 -18.14 -11.53 1.70
N ALA A 55 -17.42 -11.47 0.59
CA ALA A 55 -17.78 -12.16 -0.65
C ALA A 55 -17.89 -13.68 -0.46
N LYS A 56 -16.97 -14.29 0.31
CA LYS A 56 -17.03 -15.72 0.64
C LYS A 56 -18.26 -16.08 1.47
N ARG A 57 -18.64 -15.25 2.45
CA ARG A 57 -19.86 -15.48 3.26
C ARG A 57 -21.13 -15.42 2.39
N GLU A 58 -21.12 -14.54 1.39
CA GLU A 58 -22.24 -14.35 0.46
C GLU A 58 -22.22 -15.36 -0.70
N GLY A 59 -21.18 -16.21 -0.80
CA GLY A 59 -21.06 -17.24 -1.84
C GLY A 59 -20.91 -16.68 -3.25
N ARG A 60 -20.34 -15.48 -3.40
CA ARG A 60 -20.18 -14.79 -4.67
C ARG A 60 -18.72 -14.40 -4.95
N ALA A 61 -18.43 -14.11 -6.21
CA ALA A 61 -17.18 -13.48 -6.60
C ALA A 61 -17.14 -11.99 -6.18
N ILE A 62 -15.94 -11.46 -5.99
CA ILE A 62 -15.70 -10.04 -5.78
C ILE A 62 -15.88 -9.32 -7.11
N LYS A 63 -16.54 -8.16 -7.09
CA LYS A 63 -16.71 -7.32 -8.28
C LYS A 63 -15.59 -6.30 -8.38
N ASP A 64 -15.19 -5.97 -9.61
CA ASP A 64 -14.25 -4.87 -9.83
C ASP A 64 -14.80 -3.56 -9.23
N GLY A 65 -13.94 -2.82 -8.53
CA GLY A 65 -14.31 -1.59 -7.84
C GLY A 65 -15.12 -1.76 -6.55
N GLU A 66 -15.44 -2.99 -6.10
CA GLU A 66 -16.13 -3.22 -4.83
C GLU A 66 -15.32 -2.73 -3.62
N PHE A 67 -14.03 -2.72 -3.76
CA PHE A 67 -13.08 -2.26 -2.75
C PHE A 67 -12.10 -1.25 -3.35
N GLN A 68 -11.79 -0.22 -2.57
CA GLN A 68 -10.79 0.78 -2.91
C GLN A 68 -9.76 0.87 -1.79
N THR A 69 -8.48 1.03 -2.15
CA THR A 69 -7.45 1.34 -1.16
C THR A 69 -7.67 2.75 -0.59
N ALA A 70 -7.15 3.03 0.60
CA ALA A 70 -7.30 4.35 1.21
C ALA A 70 -6.78 5.48 0.30
N CYS A 71 -5.66 5.26 -0.40
CA CYS A 71 -5.09 6.23 -1.32
C CYS A 71 -5.92 6.40 -2.61
N SER A 72 -6.48 5.32 -3.18
CA SER A 72 -7.34 5.43 -4.35
C SER A 72 -8.67 6.09 -4.02
N ASN A 73 -9.21 5.83 -2.84
CA ASN A 73 -10.43 6.48 -2.37
C ASN A 73 -10.24 7.98 -2.08
N ALA A 74 -9.06 8.37 -1.59
CA ALA A 74 -8.72 9.77 -1.35
C ALA A 74 -8.36 10.55 -2.64
N CYS A 75 -8.17 9.86 -3.76
CA CYS A 75 -7.80 10.48 -5.04
C CYS A 75 -9.02 11.09 -5.72
N SER A 76 -9.24 12.40 -5.53
CA SER A 76 -10.37 13.13 -6.11
C SER A 76 -10.40 13.13 -7.65
N THR A 77 -9.24 12.97 -8.29
CA THR A 77 -9.13 12.94 -9.76
C THR A 77 -9.36 11.57 -10.36
N GLY A 78 -9.47 10.51 -9.54
CA GLY A 78 -9.57 9.12 -10.01
C GLY A 78 -8.32 8.62 -10.75
N ALA A 79 -7.17 9.26 -10.55
CA ALA A 79 -5.91 8.88 -11.20
C ALA A 79 -5.31 7.57 -10.64
N MET A 80 -5.72 7.19 -9.44
CA MET A 80 -5.31 5.93 -8.82
C MET A 80 -6.40 4.88 -8.99
N VAL A 81 -6.08 3.82 -9.72
CA VAL A 81 -6.97 2.68 -9.95
C VAL A 81 -6.43 1.47 -9.21
N PHE A 82 -7.28 0.80 -8.46
CA PHE A 82 -6.96 -0.44 -7.76
C PHE A 82 -7.92 -1.55 -8.22
N GLY A 83 -7.40 -2.75 -8.41
CA GLY A 83 -8.18 -3.91 -8.82
C GLY A 83 -7.34 -5.17 -8.97
N ASP A 84 -7.94 -6.26 -9.42
CA ASP A 84 -7.27 -7.51 -9.73
C ASP A 84 -6.82 -7.52 -11.20
N VAL A 85 -5.52 -7.59 -11.42
CA VAL A 85 -4.91 -7.65 -12.76
C VAL A 85 -5.19 -8.97 -13.48
N ASN A 86 -5.57 -10.02 -12.74
CA ASN A 86 -5.93 -11.32 -13.32
C ASN A 86 -7.39 -11.37 -13.83
N ASP A 87 -8.22 -10.42 -13.40
CA ASP A 87 -9.56 -10.24 -13.97
C ASP A 87 -9.44 -9.39 -15.24
N THR A 88 -9.55 -10.03 -16.39
CA THR A 88 -9.39 -9.40 -17.72
C THR A 88 -10.43 -8.29 -17.98
N GLU A 89 -11.57 -8.34 -17.30
CA GLU A 89 -12.62 -7.32 -17.42
C GLU A 89 -12.38 -6.14 -16.48
N ALA A 90 -11.53 -6.29 -15.47
CA ALA A 90 -11.23 -5.23 -14.53
C ALA A 90 -10.55 -4.03 -15.20
N LYS A 91 -10.87 -2.83 -14.70
CA LYS A 91 -10.30 -1.58 -15.20
C LYS A 91 -8.77 -1.58 -15.13
N VAL A 92 -8.19 -2.12 -14.06
CA VAL A 92 -6.73 -2.18 -13.86
C VAL A 92 -6.07 -3.08 -14.89
N ALA A 93 -6.68 -4.22 -15.27
CA ALA A 93 -6.14 -5.11 -16.28
C ALA A 93 -6.11 -4.46 -17.67
N LYS A 94 -7.20 -3.75 -18.04
CA LYS A 94 -7.28 -2.99 -19.29
C LYS A 94 -6.23 -1.87 -19.34
N LEU A 95 -6.01 -1.16 -18.23
CA LEU A 95 -4.96 -0.16 -18.13
C LEU A 95 -3.56 -0.78 -18.23
N ALA A 96 -3.33 -1.92 -17.58
CA ALA A 96 -2.02 -2.59 -17.60
C ALA A 96 -1.60 -3.05 -19.02
N ALA A 97 -2.56 -3.23 -19.92
CA ALA A 97 -2.31 -3.58 -21.32
C ALA A 97 -2.04 -2.36 -22.24
N ASP A 98 -2.12 -1.13 -21.72
CA ASP A 98 -1.85 0.10 -22.49
C ASP A 98 -0.34 0.27 -22.72
N ASP A 99 0.08 0.58 -23.95
CA ASP A 99 1.49 0.78 -24.35
C ASP A 99 2.19 1.91 -23.59
N ARG A 100 1.44 2.81 -22.94
CA ARG A 100 1.98 3.90 -22.13
C ARG A 100 2.23 3.53 -20.67
N MET A 101 2.00 2.27 -20.30
CA MET A 101 2.26 1.82 -18.94
C MET A 101 3.71 1.39 -18.77
N TYR A 102 4.26 1.65 -17.60
CA TYR A 102 5.62 1.26 -17.25
C TYR A 102 5.74 0.93 -15.76
N HIS A 103 6.74 0.14 -15.42
CA HIS A 103 7.10 -0.18 -14.05
C HIS A 103 8.34 0.59 -13.60
N LEU A 104 8.38 1.06 -12.36
CA LEU A 104 9.59 1.65 -11.80
C LEU A 104 10.67 0.58 -11.63
N LEU A 105 11.91 0.94 -11.97
CA LEU A 105 13.07 0.06 -11.86
C LEU A 105 12.88 -1.29 -12.58
N GLU A 106 12.22 -1.30 -13.70
CA GLU A 106 11.94 -2.50 -14.48
C GLU A 106 13.22 -3.26 -14.86
N HIS A 107 14.29 -2.52 -15.20
CA HIS A 107 15.59 -3.06 -15.56
C HIS A 107 16.28 -3.86 -14.42
N VAL A 108 15.88 -3.64 -13.16
CA VAL A 108 16.38 -4.40 -12.00
C VAL A 108 15.60 -5.69 -11.78
N GLY A 109 14.46 -5.87 -12.45
CA GLY A 109 13.65 -7.08 -12.35
C GLY A 109 12.84 -7.22 -11.07
N THR A 110 12.54 -6.12 -10.36
CA THR A 110 11.80 -6.11 -9.09
C THR A 110 10.32 -6.48 -9.24
N LYS A 111 9.77 -6.40 -10.46
CA LYS A 111 8.37 -6.71 -10.81
C LYS A 111 7.35 -6.12 -9.81
N PRO A 112 7.31 -4.79 -9.65
CA PRO A 112 6.41 -4.14 -8.70
C PRO A 112 4.94 -4.28 -9.14
N ASN A 113 4.03 -4.31 -8.17
CA ASN A 113 2.57 -4.35 -8.42
C ASN A 113 1.98 -2.96 -8.73
N VAL A 114 2.77 -1.90 -8.66
CA VAL A 114 2.35 -0.56 -9.01
C VAL A 114 2.82 -0.25 -10.43
N ILE A 115 1.88 0.12 -11.28
CA ILE A 115 2.09 0.45 -12.69
C ILE A 115 1.81 1.94 -12.87
N TYR A 116 2.64 2.62 -13.64
CA TYR A 116 2.53 4.05 -13.90
C TYR A 116 2.15 4.31 -15.34
N HIS A 117 1.29 5.29 -15.55
CA HIS A 117 0.88 5.73 -16.86
C HIS A 117 1.62 7.01 -17.26
N VAL A 118 2.27 6.99 -18.42
CA VAL A 118 3.03 8.14 -18.95
C VAL A 118 2.07 9.29 -19.25
N LYS A 119 2.39 10.47 -18.74
CA LYS A 119 1.67 11.70 -19.09
C LYS A 119 2.19 12.21 -20.44
N VAL A 120 1.33 12.26 -21.43
CA VAL A 120 1.62 12.95 -22.70
C VAL A 120 1.36 14.44 -22.53
N ARG A 121 2.35 15.25 -22.83
CA ARG A 121 2.22 16.71 -22.90
C ARG A 121 2.26 17.11 -24.36
N ASN A 122 1.20 17.75 -24.82
CA ASN A 122 1.24 18.43 -26.10
C ASN A 122 1.97 19.76 -25.87
N THR A 123 3.18 19.85 -26.34
CA THR A 123 3.97 21.10 -26.41
C THR A 123 3.70 21.78 -27.71
#